data_62eb0bca4385dc44e163991ad9196a49
#
_entry.id   62eb0bca4385dc44e163991ad9196a49
#
_cell.length_a   1.000
_cell.length_b   1.000
_cell.length_c   1.000
_cell.angle_alpha   90.00
_cell.angle_beta   90.00
_cell.angle_gamma   90.00
#
_symmetry.space_group_name_H-M   'P 1'
#
loop_
_entity.id
_entity.type
_entity.pdbx_description
1 polymer ?
#
loop_
_entity_poly.entity_id
_entity_poly.type
_entity_poly.pdbx_seq_one_letter_code
_entity_poly.pdbx_strand_id
1 'polypeptide(L)'
;MRYGSGMARVGQQIAGLGEDRLPGQIAVGVLTKVFPPSLVDEVVAAAGVGEQRIRVLPARLVVYYNLAMIVFLQSSYGQVWTKLVGGLGWAKSFRMRVAVGMSPSPAAISKARSRLGWQVMADLLDRVAGPLAGRDDGWAYVAGLRLVAFDGLTVDVPDSAANAAAFGRPGGGAGAGAFPQVRVVALAECGSRAVMGARCAGITVGEQTLTAELTGLLGEGLLVAADRNFLSHGALAQVLATGAHVLWRARSDIDLPVISVLDDGTYISRIADPNTSRRLRRAGKSGADIPGITVRVIEYSVTTEEGNDVSELFALVTDLLDPGQLSAQQAAQAYGQRWQIETAFAELETGIRGGPAVVLRSKSPDMIRQELYALLCTYQAIRTLICHAAAAEGLDPDRISFTRAKEAIAARVSDAAAFSPPLTSPTFTTT
;
A
#
# COMPACT_ATOMS: atom_id res chain seq x y z
N MET A 1 -12.13 -13.95 -12.48
CA MET A 1 -13.60 -13.78 -12.41
C MET A 1 -14.02 -13.55 -10.95
N ARG A 2 -14.81 -12.51 -10.67
CA ARG A 2 -15.40 -12.12 -9.37
C ARG A 2 -14.48 -11.44 -8.35
N TYR A 3 -13.86 -10.31 -8.71
CA TYR A 3 -13.35 -9.33 -7.74
C TYR A 3 -14.24 -8.08 -7.60
N GLY A 4 -15.33 -7.99 -8.39
CA GLY A 4 -16.19 -6.79 -8.41
C GLY A 4 -17.20 -6.66 -7.27
N SER A 5 -17.59 -7.73 -6.57
CA SER A 5 -18.70 -7.66 -5.63
C SER A 5 -18.33 -7.32 -4.17
N GLY A 6 -17.08 -7.52 -3.78
CA GLY A 6 -16.60 -7.21 -2.43
C GLY A 6 -16.26 -5.73 -2.23
N MET A 7 -15.62 -5.10 -3.23
CA MET A 7 -15.27 -3.68 -3.17
C MET A 7 -16.48 -2.74 -3.22
N ALA A 8 -17.48 -3.10 -4.05
CA ALA A 8 -18.76 -2.35 -4.09
C ALA A 8 -19.52 -2.39 -2.75
N ARG A 9 -19.39 -3.47 -1.96
CA ARG A 9 -20.04 -3.56 -0.65
C ARG A 9 -19.38 -2.73 0.43
N VAL A 10 -18.06 -2.62 0.44
CA VAL A 10 -17.35 -1.74 1.39
C VAL A 10 -17.63 -0.27 1.05
N GLY A 11 -17.57 0.12 -0.22
CA GLY A 11 -17.94 1.47 -0.67
C GLY A 11 -19.42 1.79 -0.41
N GLN A 12 -20.34 0.85 -0.64
CA GLN A 12 -21.78 1.04 -0.37
C GLN A 12 -22.11 1.09 1.13
N GLN A 13 -21.43 0.32 1.99
CA GLN A 13 -21.61 0.44 3.45
C GLN A 13 -21.09 1.76 4.02
N ILE A 14 -20.09 2.35 3.37
CA ILE A 14 -19.54 3.66 3.77
C ILE A 14 -20.40 4.82 3.25
N ALA A 15 -20.95 4.72 2.02
CA ALA A 15 -21.83 5.72 1.42
C ALA A 15 -23.23 5.85 2.08
N GLY A 16 -23.69 4.85 2.85
CA GLY A 16 -24.96 4.88 3.56
C GLY A 16 -24.97 5.60 4.92
N LEU A 17 -23.87 6.25 5.30
CA LEU A 17 -23.76 7.01 6.55
C LEU A 17 -24.08 8.48 6.27
N GLY A 18 -25.29 8.89 6.59
CA GLY A 18 -25.86 10.22 6.33
C GLY A 18 -24.95 11.42 6.60
N GLU A 19 -25.15 12.45 5.80
CA GLU A 19 -24.34 13.64 5.58
C GLU A 19 -24.13 14.59 6.78
N ASP A 20 -24.72 14.35 7.93
CA ASP A 20 -24.65 15.29 9.06
C ASP A 20 -23.72 14.82 10.19
N ARG A 21 -22.57 15.48 10.34
CA ARG A 21 -21.61 15.50 11.47
C ARG A 21 -20.28 14.74 11.32
N LEU A 22 -19.50 15.06 10.31
CA LEU A 22 -18.15 14.53 10.10
C LEU A 22 -17.04 15.02 11.06
N PRO A 23 -17.02 16.22 11.65
CA PRO A 23 -15.87 16.64 12.46
C PRO A 23 -15.76 16.01 13.86
N GLY A 24 -16.81 15.36 14.37
CA GLY A 24 -16.87 14.87 15.77
C GLY A 24 -16.60 13.37 15.99
N GLN A 25 -16.60 12.52 14.92
CA GLN A 25 -16.71 11.05 15.08
C GLN A 25 -15.49 10.24 14.62
N ILE A 26 -14.33 10.87 14.48
CA ILE A 26 -13.26 10.41 13.60
C ILE A 26 -12.11 9.63 14.29
N ALA A 27 -12.19 9.04 15.44
CA ALA A 27 -10.96 8.52 16.00
C ALA A 27 -10.73 7.00 15.95
N VAL A 28 -11.35 6.22 16.75
CA VAL A 28 -11.30 4.76 16.62
C VAL A 28 -12.54 4.26 15.91
N GLY A 29 -13.59 5.07 15.92
CA GLY A 29 -14.70 4.91 14.98
C GLY A 29 -14.22 4.81 13.53
N VAL A 30 -13.08 5.44 13.19
CA VAL A 30 -12.45 5.31 11.88
C VAL A 30 -11.84 3.94 11.64
N LEU A 31 -11.07 3.40 12.57
CA LEU A 31 -10.55 2.04 12.41
C LEU A 31 -11.70 1.03 12.31
N THR A 32 -12.76 1.21 13.07
CA THR A 32 -13.96 0.35 12.98
C THR A 32 -14.83 0.65 11.75
N LYS A 33 -14.75 1.85 11.17
CA LYS A 33 -15.41 2.15 9.89
C LYS A 33 -14.70 1.49 8.72
N VAL A 34 -13.38 1.51 8.69
CA VAL A 34 -12.58 0.85 7.66
C VAL A 34 -12.46 -0.65 7.93
N PHE A 35 -12.37 -1.04 9.20
CA PHE A 35 -12.31 -2.42 9.67
C PHE A 35 -13.52 -2.76 10.55
N PRO A 36 -14.73 -2.90 10.00
CA PRO A 36 -15.90 -3.23 10.80
C PRO A 36 -15.74 -4.60 11.47
N PRO A 37 -16.34 -4.83 12.64
CA PRO A 37 -16.24 -6.08 13.37
C PRO A 37 -16.58 -7.32 12.55
N SER A 38 -17.54 -7.23 11.64
CA SER A 38 -17.90 -8.31 10.72
C SER A 38 -16.74 -8.71 9.81
N LEU A 39 -16.04 -7.73 9.20
CA LEU A 39 -14.89 -7.98 8.36
C LEU A 39 -13.75 -8.63 9.15
N VAL A 40 -13.47 -8.11 10.35
CA VAL A 40 -12.43 -8.68 11.22
C VAL A 40 -12.75 -10.11 11.61
N ASP A 41 -14.01 -10.41 11.92
CA ASP A 41 -14.45 -11.78 12.24
C ASP A 41 -14.34 -12.72 11.04
N GLU A 42 -14.71 -12.26 9.83
CA GLU A 42 -14.57 -13.04 8.61
C GLU A 42 -13.11 -13.43 8.37
N VAL A 43 -12.18 -12.48 8.50
CA VAL A 43 -10.75 -12.73 8.31
C VAL A 43 -10.20 -13.67 9.39
N VAL A 44 -10.57 -13.45 10.65
CA VAL A 44 -10.18 -14.33 11.78
C VAL A 44 -10.71 -15.75 11.59
N ALA A 45 -11.95 -15.89 11.13
CA ALA A 45 -12.58 -17.18 10.86
C ALA A 45 -11.91 -17.89 9.67
N ALA A 46 -11.64 -17.16 8.58
CA ALA A 46 -10.94 -17.70 7.41
C ALA A 46 -9.53 -18.21 7.73
N ALA A 47 -8.82 -17.54 8.64
CA ALA A 47 -7.51 -17.95 9.11
C ALA A 47 -7.57 -19.13 10.13
N GLY A 48 -8.76 -19.56 10.56
CA GLY A 48 -8.93 -20.66 11.52
C GLY A 48 -8.43 -20.36 12.93
N VAL A 49 -8.23 -19.09 13.29
CA VAL A 49 -7.67 -18.67 14.58
C VAL A 49 -8.73 -18.14 15.57
N GLY A 50 -10.00 -18.33 15.26
CA GLY A 50 -11.13 -18.01 16.14
C GLY A 50 -11.08 -18.76 17.48
N GLU A 51 -11.67 -18.17 18.51
CA GLU A 51 -11.65 -18.74 19.86
C GLU A 51 -12.64 -19.89 20.03
N GLN A 52 -12.13 -21.04 20.51
CA GLN A 52 -12.95 -22.13 21.03
C GLN A 52 -13.33 -21.94 22.51
N ARG A 53 -12.73 -20.95 23.20
CA ARG A 53 -12.95 -20.66 24.64
C ARG A 53 -13.00 -19.16 24.85
N ILE A 54 -13.72 -18.71 25.87
CA ILE A 54 -13.74 -17.30 26.28
C ILE A 54 -12.33 -16.92 26.77
N ARG A 55 -11.73 -15.89 26.12
CA ARG A 55 -10.39 -15.38 26.46
C ARG A 55 -10.46 -13.90 26.83
N VAL A 56 -9.50 -13.43 27.64
CA VAL A 56 -9.32 -12.01 27.96
C VAL A 56 -8.90 -11.20 26.71
N LEU A 57 -8.12 -11.86 25.81
CA LEU A 57 -7.63 -11.28 24.57
C LEU A 57 -8.15 -12.12 23.39
N PRO A 58 -9.41 -11.95 22.95
CA PRO A 58 -9.94 -12.64 21.78
C PRO A 58 -9.31 -12.10 20.48
N ALA A 59 -9.30 -12.90 19.42
CA ALA A 59 -8.63 -12.60 18.15
C ALA A 59 -9.05 -11.24 17.57
N ARG A 60 -10.34 -10.94 17.53
CA ARG A 60 -10.86 -9.64 17.10
C ARG A 60 -10.22 -8.47 17.85
N LEU A 61 -10.13 -8.57 19.17
CA LEU A 61 -9.52 -7.54 20.00
C LEU A 61 -8.02 -7.40 19.73
N VAL A 62 -7.34 -8.53 19.47
CA VAL A 62 -5.91 -8.54 19.12
C VAL A 62 -5.66 -7.88 17.77
N VAL A 63 -6.57 -8.04 16.79
CA VAL A 63 -6.51 -7.30 15.52
C VAL A 63 -6.56 -5.80 15.78
N TYR A 64 -7.58 -5.29 16.49
CA TYR A 64 -7.66 -3.87 16.82
C TYR A 64 -6.50 -3.38 17.69
N TYR A 65 -5.97 -4.25 18.55
CA TYR A 65 -4.78 -3.95 19.34
C TYR A 65 -3.54 -3.75 18.45
N ASN A 66 -3.35 -4.59 17.41
CA ASN A 66 -2.26 -4.42 16.46
C ASN A 66 -2.38 -3.08 15.69
N LEU A 67 -3.58 -2.72 15.24
CA LEU A 67 -3.82 -1.43 14.59
C LEU A 67 -3.55 -0.26 15.55
N ALA A 68 -4.05 -0.34 16.80
CA ALA A 68 -3.80 0.68 17.81
C ALA A 68 -2.32 0.80 18.19
N MET A 69 -1.56 -0.30 18.19
CA MET A 69 -0.11 -0.28 18.41
C MET A 69 0.62 0.59 17.37
N ILE A 70 0.14 0.62 16.13
CA ILE A 70 0.71 1.44 15.08
C ILE A 70 0.34 2.91 15.26
N VAL A 71 -0.91 3.20 15.59
CA VAL A 71 -1.34 4.58 15.90
C VAL A 71 -0.55 5.17 17.07
N PHE A 72 -0.23 4.33 18.08
CA PHE A 72 0.50 4.71 19.29
C PHE A 72 1.88 4.08 19.37
N LEU A 73 2.66 4.17 18.31
CA LEU A 73 3.93 3.45 18.18
C LEU A 73 4.93 3.76 19.31
N GLN A 74 4.88 4.97 19.88
CA GLN A 74 5.74 5.39 21.01
C GLN A 74 5.23 4.94 22.39
N SER A 75 4.02 4.35 22.49
CA SER A 75 3.43 3.93 23.75
C SER A 75 3.80 2.48 24.09
N SER A 76 3.96 2.16 25.39
CA SER A 76 4.15 0.78 25.83
C SER A 76 2.91 -0.09 25.57
N TYR A 77 3.04 -1.41 25.62
CA TYR A 77 1.91 -2.33 25.43
C TYR A 77 0.75 -2.05 26.38
N GLY A 78 1.05 -1.74 27.66
CA GLY A 78 0.03 -1.40 28.64
C GLY A 78 -0.66 -0.07 28.32
N GLN A 79 0.09 0.95 27.90
CA GLN A 79 -0.49 2.24 27.47
C GLN A 79 -1.37 2.12 26.25
N VAL A 80 -0.96 1.32 25.23
CA VAL A 80 -1.81 1.02 24.06
C VAL A 80 -3.10 0.34 24.49
N TRP A 81 -2.99 -0.65 25.42
CA TRP A 81 -4.16 -1.32 25.98
C TRP A 81 -5.12 -0.34 26.66
N THR A 82 -4.62 0.50 27.54
CA THR A 82 -5.44 1.51 28.25
C THR A 82 -6.16 2.45 27.28
N LYS A 83 -5.45 2.94 26.26
CA LYS A 83 -6.03 3.79 25.21
C LYS A 83 -7.10 3.06 24.40
N LEU A 84 -6.83 1.80 24.01
CA LEU A 84 -7.77 0.99 23.26
C LEU A 84 -9.04 0.69 24.06
N VAL A 85 -8.90 0.26 25.32
CA VAL A 85 -10.04 -0.11 26.19
C VAL A 85 -10.83 1.13 26.60
N GLY A 86 -10.18 2.26 26.85
CA GLY A 86 -10.85 3.54 27.11
C GLY A 86 -11.77 3.95 25.96
N GLY A 87 -11.36 3.65 24.74
CA GLY A 87 -12.17 3.90 23.55
C GLY A 87 -13.21 2.81 23.20
N LEU A 88 -13.11 1.59 23.75
CA LEU A 88 -14.02 0.47 23.46
C LEU A 88 -15.23 0.41 24.42
N GLY A 89 -15.83 1.56 24.76
CA GLY A 89 -17.04 1.60 25.60
C GLY A 89 -18.21 0.71 25.08
N TRP A 90 -18.26 0.46 23.77
CA TRP A 90 -19.22 -0.45 23.12
C TRP A 90 -18.89 -1.94 23.33
N ALA A 91 -17.66 -2.29 23.72
CA ALA A 91 -17.27 -3.68 23.97
C ALA A 91 -18.04 -4.31 25.16
N LYS A 92 -18.75 -3.53 25.95
CA LYS A 92 -19.69 -4.01 26.97
C LYS A 92 -20.79 -4.88 26.38
N SER A 93 -21.21 -4.65 25.14
CA SER A 93 -22.21 -5.45 24.43
C SER A 93 -21.70 -6.82 23.95
N PHE A 94 -20.37 -7.01 23.92
CA PHE A 94 -19.73 -8.23 23.40
C PHE A 94 -19.56 -9.36 24.42
N ARG A 95 -20.25 -9.34 25.59
CA ARG A 95 -20.03 -10.30 26.70
C ARG A 95 -18.52 -10.43 27.08
N MET A 96 -17.71 -9.48 26.67
CA MET A 96 -16.34 -9.40 27.10
C MET A 96 -16.35 -8.88 28.54
N ARG A 97 -16.26 -9.78 29.48
CA ARG A 97 -15.82 -9.44 30.84
C ARG A 97 -14.34 -9.09 30.78
N VAL A 98 -14.01 -8.02 30.09
CA VAL A 98 -12.80 -7.27 30.39
C VAL A 98 -13.11 -6.63 31.72
N ALA A 99 -12.60 -7.23 32.80
CA ALA A 99 -12.66 -6.59 34.10
C ALA A 99 -12.03 -5.20 33.92
N VAL A 100 -12.86 -4.17 33.94
CA VAL A 100 -12.43 -2.78 33.93
C VAL A 100 -11.43 -2.65 35.08
N GLY A 101 -10.15 -2.45 34.78
CA GLY A 101 -9.06 -2.41 35.75
C GLY A 101 -7.96 -3.46 35.58
N MET A 102 -8.15 -4.55 34.83
CA MET A 102 -7.07 -5.52 34.60
C MET A 102 -6.39 -5.27 33.25
N SER A 103 -5.21 -4.65 33.28
CA SER A 103 -4.34 -4.60 32.10
C SER A 103 -3.66 -5.96 31.90
N PRO A 104 -3.77 -6.58 30.71
CA PRO A 104 -3.02 -7.80 30.44
C PRO A 104 -1.51 -7.53 30.49
N SER A 105 -0.75 -8.50 30.99
CA SER A 105 0.72 -8.37 31.01
C SER A 105 1.28 -8.31 29.57
N PRO A 106 2.44 -7.66 29.35
CA PRO A 106 3.11 -7.65 28.05
C PRO A 106 3.32 -9.07 27.47
N ALA A 107 3.59 -10.04 28.32
CA ALA A 107 3.72 -11.46 27.93
C ALA A 107 2.39 -12.05 27.44
N ALA A 108 1.27 -11.73 28.09
CA ALA A 108 -0.06 -12.16 27.65
C ALA A 108 -0.44 -11.56 26.29
N ILE A 109 -0.14 -10.27 26.08
CA ILE A 109 -0.34 -9.58 24.80
C ILE A 109 0.53 -10.24 23.71
N SER A 110 1.82 -10.45 23.98
CA SER A 110 2.73 -11.09 23.04
C SER A 110 2.25 -12.50 22.64
N LYS A 111 1.82 -13.33 23.61
CA LYS A 111 1.23 -14.65 23.33
C LYS A 111 -0.07 -14.55 22.50
N ALA A 112 -0.91 -13.56 22.76
CA ALA A 112 -2.14 -13.37 22.00
C ALA A 112 -1.86 -12.95 20.56
N ARG A 113 -0.90 -12.05 20.33
CA ARG A 113 -0.43 -11.66 19.01
C ARG A 113 0.19 -12.84 18.24
N SER A 114 1.05 -13.62 18.90
CA SER A 114 1.66 -14.82 18.30
C SER A 114 0.61 -15.87 17.90
N ARG A 115 -0.45 -16.04 18.71
CA ARG A 115 -1.56 -16.95 18.39
C ARG A 115 -2.40 -16.45 17.20
N LEU A 116 -2.57 -15.14 17.05
CA LEU A 116 -3.29 -14.55 15.93
C LEU A 116 -2.59 -14.85 14.60
N GLY A 117 -1.25 -14.85 14.59
CA GLY A 117 -0.46 -14.95 13.37
C GLY A 117 -0.41 -13.65 12.57
N TRP A 118 0.49 -13.60 11.60
CA TRP A 118 0.63 -12.43 10.73
C TRP A 118 -0.34 -12.47 9.54
N GLN A 119 -0.76 -13.67 9.14
CA GLN A 119 -1.64 -13.90 8.00
C GLN A 119 -2.95 -13.13 8.13
N VAL A 120 -3.52 -13.09 9.34
CA VAL A 120 -4.76 -12.32 9.62
C VAL A 120 -4.61 -10.84 9.25
N MET A 121 -3.45 -10.24 9.53
CA MET A 121 -3.22 -8.83 9.19
C MET A 121 -2.96 -8.64 7.69
N ALA A 122 -2.33 -9.63 7.03
CA ALA A 122 -2.15 -9.62 5.58
C ALA A 122 -3.49 -9.77 4.85
N ASP A 123 -4.32 -10.74 5.27
CA ASP A 123 -5.65 -10.94 4.71
C ASP A 123 -6.57 -9.73 4.96
N LEU A 124 -6.42 -9.08 6.12
CA LEU A 124 -7.14 -7.84 6.41
C LEU A 124 -6.74 -6.72 5.45
N LEU A 125 -5.44 -6.58 5.15
CA LEU A 125 -4.97 -5.63 4.13
C LEU A 125 -5.56 -5.97 2.77
N ASP A 126 -5.46 -7.21 2.32
CA ASP A 126 -5.98 -7.65 1.01
C ASP A 126 -7.49 -7.41 0.86
N ARG A 127 -8.24 -7.33 1.97
CA ARG A 127 -9.68 -7.03 1.97
C ARG A 127 -10.01 -5.53 1.89
N VAL A 128 -9.14 -4.66 2.35
CA VAL A 128 -9.38 -3.20 2.40
C VAL A 128 -8.49 -2.42 1.43
N ALA A 129 -7.41 -3.03 0.95
CA ALA A 129 -6.57 -2.46 -0.08
C ALA A 129 -7.35 -2.28 -1.39
N GLY A 130 -7.14 -1.16 -2.04
CA GLY A 130 -7.80 -0.84 -3.29
C GLY A 130 -7.76 0.65 -3.60
N PRO A 131 -8.18 1.04 -4.82
CA PRO A 131 -8.24 2.44 -5.20
C PRO A 131 -9.31 3.17 -4.38
N LEU A 132 -9.04 4.42 -4.03
CA LEU A 132 -9.97 5.28 -3.31
C LEU A 132 -10.65 6.32 -4.20
N ALA A 133 -10.06 6.62 -5.36
CA ALA A 133 -10.65 7.51 -6.34
C ALA A 133 -11.85 6.85 -7.06
N GLY A 134 -12.92 7.61 -7.22
CA GLY A 134 -14.02 7.29 -8.11
C GLY A 134 -13.64 7.51 -9.59
N ARG A 135 -14.54 7.20 -10.52
CA ARG A 135 -14.30 7.41 -11.96
C ARG A 135 -14.27 8.89 -12.34
N ASP A 136 -14.95 9.72 -11.57
CA ASP A 136 -15.07 11.17 -11.81
C ASP A 136 -13.92 11.97 -11.18
N ASP A 137 -13.05 11.30 -10.41
CA ASP A 137 -11.90 11.92 -9.74
C ASP A 137 -10.72 12.06 -10.70
N GLY A 138 -10.75 13.08 -11.57
CA GLY A 138 -9.78 13.31 -12.65
C GLY A 138 -8.30 13.33 -12.19
N TRP A 139 -8.03 13.65 -10.93
CA TRP A 139 -6.69 13.65 -10.34
C TRP A 139 -6.05 12.26 -10.25
N ALA A 140 -6.82 11.18 -10.35
CA ALA A 140 -6.32 9.79 -10.31
C ALA A 140 -6.14 9.20 -11.72
N TYR A 141 -6.48 9.94 -12.79
CA TYR A 141 -6.51 9.41 -14.15
C TYR A 141 -5.65 10.21 -15.11
N VAL A 142 -5.03 9.51 -16.04
CA VAL A 142 -4.30 10.09 -17.18
C VAL A 142 -4.77 9.39 -18.45
N ALA A 143 -5.16 10.14 -19.46
CA ALA A 143 -5.68 9.59 -20.72
C ALA A 143 -6.84 8.58 -20.54
N GLY A 144 -7.69 8.78 -19.52
CA GLY A 144 -8.79 7.87 -19.17
C GLY A 144 -8.38 6.59 -18.43
N LEU A 145 -7.10 6.42 -18.16
CA LEU A 145 -6.54 5.27 -17.42
C LEU A 145 -6.22 5.68 -15.99
N ARG A 146 -6.54 4.84 -15.01
CA ARG A 146 -6.17 5.05 -13.61
C ARG A 146 -4.66 4.88 -13.45
N LEU A 147 -3.99 5.91 -12.94
CA LEU A 147 -2.55 5.88 -12.72
C LEU A 147 -2.22 5.19 -11.41
N VAL A 148 -1.46 4.10 -11.50
CA VAL A 148 -0.96 3.33 -10.36
C VAL A 148 0.55 3.16 -10.49
N ALA A 149 1.24 2.95 -9.37
CA ALA A 149 2.68 2.76 -9.40
C ALA A 149 3.12 1.59 -8.52
N PHE A 150 4.17 0.89 -8.97
CA PHE A 150 4.96 0.01 -8.13
C PHE A 150 6.14 0.76 -7.53
N ASP A 151 6.41 0.49 -6.27
CA ASP A 151 7.66 0.90 -5.63
C ASP A 151 8.02 -0.02 -4.46
N GLY A 152 9.28 0.02 -4.06
CA GLY A 152 9.87 -0.79 -3.00
C GLY A 152 10.40 0.04 -1.83
N LEU A 153 10.17 -0.46 -0.63
CA LEU A 153 10.67 0.10 0.62
C LEU A 153 11.46 -0.97 1.38
N THR A 154 12.58 -0.61 1.99
CA THR A 154 13.31 -1.48 2.92
C THR A 154 13.17 -0.97 4.35
N VAL A 155 12.88 -1.87 5.29
CA VAL A 155 12.66 -1.55 6.69
C VAL A 155 13.64 -2.31 7.57
N ASP A 156 14.41 -1.59 8.38
CA ASP A 156 15.24 -2.19 9.41
C ASP A 156 14.38 -2.84 10.49
N VAL A 157 14.75 -4.06 10.88
CA VAL A 157 14.07 -4.79 11.94
C VAL A 157 15.04 -5.13 13.08
N PRO A 158 14.53 -5.35 14.31
CA PRO A 158 15.37 -5.60 15.47
C PRO A 158 16.37 -6.72 15.23
N ASP A 159 17.60 -6.49 15.67
CA ASP A 159 18.67 -7.47 15.56
C ASP A 159 18.44 -8.62 16.55
N SER A 160 17.86 -9.69 16.03
CA SER A 160 17.72 -10.97 16.70
C SER A 160 18.17 -12.09 15.77
N ALA A 161 18.65 -13.19 16.31
CA ALA A 161 19.06 -14.35 15.52
C ALA A 161 17.94 -14.85 14.59
N ALA A 162 16.69 -14.83 15.06
CA ALA A 162 15.52 -15.25 14.28
C ALA A 162 15.24 -14.29 13.12
N ASN A 163 15.29 -12.96 13.34
CA ASN A 163 15.08 -11.97 12.28
C ASN A 163 16.22 -11.99 11.27
N ALA A 164 17.47 -12.10 11.72
CA ALA A 164 18.64 -12.20 10.84
C ALA A 164 18.57 -13.45 9.94
N ALA A 165 18.17 -14.58 10.48
CA ALA A 165 18.00 -15.83 9.72
C ALA A 165 16.87 -15.76 8.69
N ALA A 166 15.74 -15.10 9.05
CA ALA A 166 14.55 -15.04 8.19
C ALA A 166 14.61 -13.93 7.11
N PHE A 167 15.22 -12.81 7.42
CA PHE A 167 15.16 -11.62 6.55
C PHE A 167 16.49 -11.30 5.87
N GLY A 168 17.61 -11.77 6.45
CA GLY A 168 18.95 -11.44 5.95
C GLY A 168 19.35 -10.00 6.27
N ARG A 169 20.60 -9.65 5.91
CA ARG A 169 21.18 -8.31 6.05
C ARG A 169 21.62 -7.78 4.70
N PRO A 170 21.55 -6.48 4.44
CA PRO A 170 22.10 -5.91 3.22
C PRO A 170 23.63 -6.04 3.21
N GLY A 171 24.20 -6.24 2.01
CA GLY A 171 25.64 -6.53 1.86
C GLY A 171 26.00 -7.96 2.27
N GLY A 172 27.29 -8.29 2.21
CA GLY A 172 27.81 -9.61 2.54
C GLY A 172 29.15 -9.56 3.27
N GLY A 173 29.48 -10.59 4.06
CA GLY A 173 30.74 -10.69 4.78
C GLY A 173 30.95 -9.58 5.79
N ALA A 174 32.16 -9.01 5.82
CA ALA A 174 32.55 -7.91 6.73
C ALA A 174 31.79 -6.59 6.47
N GLY A 175 31.08 -6.46 5.34
CA GLY A 175 30.28 -5.30 4.97
C GLY A 175 28.77 -5.48 5.21
N ALA A 176 28.34 -6.50 5.95
CA ALA A 176 26.93 -6.71 6.26
C ALA A 176 26.36 -5.56 7.09
N GLY A 177 25.18 -5.08 6.73
CA GLY A 177 24.47 -4.02 7.46
C GLY A 177 24.22 -4.36 8.93
N ALA A 178 24.10 -3.33 9.78
CA ALA A 178 23.93 -3.48 11.22
C ALA A 178 22.64 -4.21 11.60
N PHE A 179 21.56 -4.05 10.80
CA PHE A 179 20.24 -4.63 11.08
C PHE A 179 19.81 -5.60 9.96
N PRO A 180 19.04 -6.64 10.30
CA PRO A 180 18.29 -7.38 9.29
C PRO A 180 17.24 -6.48 8.65
N GLN A 181 16.93 -6.72 7.36
CA GLN A 181 16.01 -5.87 6.61
C GLN A 181 14.88 -6.66 5.96
N VAL A 182 13.70 -6.11 6.03
CA VAL A 182 12.52 -6.56 5.27
C VAL A 182 12.33 -5.64 4.08
N ARG A 183 12.15 -6.22 2.90
CA ARG A 183 11.69 -5.53 1.70
C ARG A 183 10.17 -5.58 1.65
N VAL A 184 9.56 -4.43 1.41
CA VAL A 184 8.13 -4.30 1.13
C VAL A 184 8.01 -3.77 -0.29
N VAL A 185 7.19 -4.40 -1.13
CA VAL A 185 6.79 -3.87 -2.43
C VAL A 185 5.30 -3.61 -2.38
N ALA A 186 4.87 -2.44 -2.82
CA ALA A 186 3.48 -2.06 -2.89
C ALA A 186 3.10 -1.62 -4.31
N LEU A 187 1.84 -1.86 -4.65
CA LEU A 187 1.11 -1.21 -5.72
C LEU A 187 0.22 -0.15 -5.09
N ALA A 188 0.31 1.10 -5.53
CA ALA A 188 -0.51 2.19 -5.02
C ALA A 188 -1.16 3.00 -6.14
N GLU A 189 -2.35 3.55 -5.88
CA GLU A 189 -2.99 4.56 -6.71
C GLU A 189 -2.25 5.89 -6.51
N CYS A 190 -1.72 6.49 -7.57
CA CYS A 190 -0.88 7.68 -7.43
C CYS A 190 -1.64 8.88 -6.84
N GLY A 191 -2.85 9.16 -7.32
CA GLY A 191 -3.60 10.33 -6.90
C GLY A 191 -4.03 10.29 -5.43
N SER A 192 -4.52 9.17 -4.90
CA SER A 192 -4.94 9.04 -3.51
C SER A 192 -3.82 8.60 -2.57
N ARG A 193 -2.72 8.09 -3.10
CA ARG A 193 -1.67 7.34 -2.38
C ARG A 193 -2.18 6.09 -1.66
N ALA A 194 -3.34 5.59 -2.05
CA ALA A 194 -3.93 4.39 -1.46
C ALA A 194 -3.17 3.14 -1.86
N VAL A 195 -2.90 2.26 -0.91
CA VAL A 195 -2.31 0.95 -1.17
C VAL A 195 -3.36 0.05 -1.83
N MET A 196 -3.08 -0.44 -3.03
CA MET A 196 -3.90 -1.42 -3.74
C MET A 196 -3.49 -2.86 -3.40
N GLY A 197 -2.27 -3.05 -2.93
CA GLY A 197 -1.74 -4.31 -2.43
C GLY A 197 -0.28 -4.17 -2.05
N ALA A 198 0.19 -5.04 -1.16
CA ALA A 198 1.60 -5.07 -0.77
C ALA A 198 2.05 -6.48 -0.42
N ARG A 199 3.35 -6.75 -0.65
CA ARG A 199 4.02 -7.99 -0.25
C ARG A 199 5.32 -7.67 0.47
N CYS A 200 5.71 -8.51 1.44
CA CYS A 200 6.95 -8.35 2.17
C CYS A 200 7.74 -9.64 2.28
N ALA A 201 9.06 -9.53 2.12
CA ALA A 201 10.01 -10.65 2.27
C ALA A 201 11.35 -10.16 2.82
N GLY A 202 12.27 -11.10 3.08
CA GLY A 202 13.65 -10.74 3.44
C GLY A 202 14.35 -10.01 2.31
N ILE A 203 15.41 -9.25 2.64
CA ILE A 203 16.14 -8.40 1.70
C ILE A 203 16.75 -9.17 0.51
N THR A 204 16.97 -10.46 0.67
CA THR A 204 17.49 -11.34 -0.39
C THR A 204 16.48 -11.64 -1.50
N VAL A 205 15.20 -11.42 -1.26
CA VAL A 205 14.16 -11.55 -2.28
C VAL A 205 14.11 -10.26 -3.11
N GLY A 206 14.22 -10.40 -4.44
CA GLY A 206 14.22 -9.26 -5.35
C GLY A 206 12.87 -8.55 -5.44
N GLU A 207 12.88 -7.26 -5.74
CA GLU A 207 11.66 -6.45 -5.95
C GLU A 207 10.78 -7.03 -7.05
N GLN A 208 11.37 -7.46 -8.16
CA GLN A 208 10.63 -8.07 -9.28
C GLN A 208 9.88 -9.35 -8.88
N THR A 209 10.43 -10.15 -7.93
CA THR A 209 9.75 -11.34 -7.41
C THR A 209 8.50 -10.97 -6.62
N LEU A 210 8.59 -9.96 -5.75
CA LEU A 210 7.45 -9.49 -4.97
C LEU A 210 6.41 -8.77 -5.85
N THR A 211 6.86 -8.03 -6.87
CA THR A 211 5.98 -7.41 -7.86
C THR A 211 5.16 -8.44 -8.62
N ALA A 212 5.78 -9.56 -9.00
CA ALA A 212 5.08 -10.65 -9.69
C ALA A 212 3.90 -11.23 -8.87
N GLU A 213 3.98 -11.21 -7.53
CA GLU A 213 2.88 -11.62 -6.66
C GLU A 213 1.71 -10.62 -6.63
N LEU A 214 1.94 -9.39 -7.10
CA LEU A 214 0.94 -8.32 -7.15
C LEU A 214 0.32 -8.16 -8.55
N THR A 215 0.83 -8.82 -9.57
CA THR A 215 0.32 -8.69 -10.96
C THR A 215 -1.14 -9.10 -11.10
N GLY A 216 -1.64 -10.01 -10.24
CA GLY A 216 -3.06 -10.36 -10.19
C GLY A 216 -4.01 -9.22 -9.80
N LEU A 217 -3.49 -8.09 -9.33
CA LEU A 217 -4.26 -6.87 -9.03
C LEU A 217 -4.37 -5.94 -10.24
N LEU A 218 -3.61 -6.21 -11.31
CA LEU A 218 -3.59 -5.42 -12.53
C LEU A 218 -4.69 -5.89 -13.49
N GLY A 219 -5.09 -5.00 -14.41
CA GLY A 219 -6.08 -5.28 -15.42
C GLY A 219 -6.35 -4.09 -16.32
N GLU A 220 -7.34 -4.23 -17.19
CA GLU A 220 -7.78 -3.17 -18.10
C GLU A 220 -8.12 -1.87 -17.35
N GLY A 221 -7.85 -0.73 -17.97
CA GLY A 221 -8.11 0.59 -17.42
C GLY A 221 -7.04 1.11 -16.45
N LEU A 222 -5.93 0.39 -16.26
CA LEU A 222 -4.79 0.84 -15.44
C LEU A 222 -3.62 1.28 -16.34
N LEU A 223 -2.96 2.36 -15.93
CA LEU A 223 -1.63 2.78 -16.41
C LEU A 223 -0.64 2.58 -15.25
N VAL A 224 0.25 1.62 -15.41
CA VAL A 224 1.20 1.21 -14.37
C VAL A 224 2.51 1.96 -14.57
N ALA A 225 2.84 2.87 -13.65
CA ALA A 225 4.14 3.52 -13.60
C ALA A 225 5.13 2.71 -12.75
N ALA A 226 6.39 2.64 -13.17
CA ALA A 226 7.44 2.01 -12.38
C ALA A 226 8.82 2.59 -12.71
N ASP A 227 9.74 2.52 -11.72
CA ASP A 227 11.12 2.97 -11.89
C ASP A 227 11.91 1.98 -12.77
N ARG A 228 13.08 2.44 -13.19
CA ARG A 228 14.04 1.72 -14.06
C ARG A 228 14.41 0.31 -13.56
N ASN A 229 14.34 0.06 -12.24
CA ASN A 229 14.65 -1.24 -11.65
C ASN A 229 13.61 -2.32 -11.96
N PHE A 230 12.39 -1.93 -12.31
CA PHE A 230 11.29 -2.85 -12.64
C PHE A 230 11.34 -3.28 -14.12
N LEU A 231 11.98 -2.50 -15.00
CA LEU A 231 11.96 -2.76 -16.43
C LEU A 231 12.81 -3.98 -16.80
N SER A 232 12.12 -5.04 -17.21
CA SER A 232 12.67 -6.20 -17.89
C SER A 232 11.66 -6.74 -18.90
N HIS A 233 12.11 -7.47 -19.92
CA HIS A 233 11.21 -8.09 -20.90
C HIS A 233 10.15 -8.98 -20.23
N GLY A 234 10.55 -9.79 -19.24
CA GLY A 234 9.64 -10.69 -18.52
C GLY A 234 8.59 -9.94 -17.69
N ALA A 235 9.00 -8.92 -16.93
CA ALA A 235 8.08 -8.11 -16.13
C ALA A 235 7.10 -7.33 -17.03
N LEU A 236 7.59 -6.75 -18.12
CA LEU A 236 6.77 -6.06 -19.12
C LEU A 236 5.72 -7.00 -19.72
N ALA A 237 6.14 -8.19 -20.15
CA ALA A 237 5.22 -9.20 -20.70
C ALA A 237 4.14 -9.62 -19.68
N GLN A 238 4.52 -9.80 -18.41
CA GLN A 238 3.58 -10.17 -17.36
C GLN A 238 2.53 -9.07 -17.12
N VAL A 239 2.93 -7.80 -17.05
CA VAL A 239 1.99 -6.69 -16.84
C VAL A 239 1.07 -6.54 -18.04
N LEU A 240 1.59 -6.54 -19.27
CA LEU A 240 0.78 -6.42 -20.48
C LEU A 240 -0.22 -7.59 -20.65
N ALA A 241 0.16 -8.79 -20.22
CA ALA A 241 -0.75 -9.95 -20.25
C ALA A 241 -1.98 -9.78 -19.34
N THR A 242 -1.98 -8.85 -18.38
CA THR A 242 -3.15 -8.52 -17.54
C THR A 242 -4.15 -7.58 -18.22
N GLY A 243 -3.80 -6.97 -19.35
CA GLY A 243 -4.55 -5.91 -20.01
C GLY A 243 -4.26 -4.51 -19.47
N ALA A 244 -3.37 -4.37 -18.51
CA ALA A 244 -2.90 -3.08 -18.03
C ALA A 244 -1.87 -2.47 -19.00
N HIS A 245 -1.85 -1.13 -19.09
CA HIS A 245 -0.84 -0.37 -19.82
C HIS A 245 0.34 0.00 -18.93
N VAL A 246 1.49 0.27 -19.53
CA VAL A 246 2.73 0.59 -18.80
C VAL A 246 3.24 1.98 -19.15
N LEU A 247 3.90 2.61 -18.16
CA LEU A 247 4.67 3.84 -18.33
C LEU A 247 5.91 3.75 -17.44
N TRP A 248 6.96 3.08 -17.93
CA TRP A 248 8.13 2.72 -17.15
C TRP A 248 9.36 3.48 -17.59
N ARG A 249 10.22 3.83 -16.63
CA ARG A 249 11.51 4.42 -16.93
C ARG A 249 12.48 3.35 -17.45
N ALA A 250 13.15 3.64 -18.55
CA ALA A 250 14.21 2.79 -19.07
C ALA A 250 15.54 3.07 -18.34
N ARG A 251 16.34 2.03 -18.16
CA ARG A 251 17.74 2.17 -17.73
C ARG A 251 18.60 2.52 -18.93
N SER A 252 19.70 3.21 -18.71
CA SER A 252 20.65 3.60 -19.77
C SER A 252 21.34 2.41 -20.47
N ASP A 253 21.35 1.23 -19.85
CA ASP A 253 21.93 0.00 -20.39
C ASP A 253 20.96 -0.84 -21.23
N ILE A 254 19.69 -0.44 -21.32
CA ILE A 254 18.69 -1.10 -22.17
C ILE A 254 18.83 -0.58 -23.59
N ASP A 255 19.00 -1.52 -24.53
CA ASP A 255 19.02 -1.20 -25.96
C ASP A 255 17.59 -0.94 -26.46
N LEU A 256 17.34 0.28 -26.91
CA LEU A 256 16.08 0.77 -27.48
C LEU A 256 16.31 1.21 -28.93
N PRO A 257 16.41 0.27 -29.89
CA PRO A 257 16.67 0.62 -31.28
C PRO A 257 15.51 1.45 -31.85
N VAL A 258 15.83 2.55 -32.55
CA VAL A 258 14.85 3.35 -33.26
C VAL A 258 14.36 2.56 -34.47
N ILE A 259 13.07 2.21 -34.49
CA ILE A 259 12.43 1.51 -35.62
C ILE A 259 11.74 2.51 -36.54
N SER A 260 10.99 3.43 -35.97
CA SER A 260 10.35 4.55 -36.68
C SER A 260 10.16 5.74 -35.74
N VAL A 261 10.37 6.93 -36.25
CA VAL A 261 10.11 8.18 -35.52
C VAL A 261 8.67 8.60 -35.79
N LEU A 262 7.97 9.07 -34.76
CA LEU A 262 6.61 9.56 -34.83
C LEU A 262 6.59 11.09 -34.99
N ASP A 263 5.43 11.65 -35.41
CA ASP A 263 5.29 13.09 -35.72
C ASP A 263 5.54 14.01 -34.52
N ASP A 264 5.37 13.50 -33.29
CA ASP A 264 5.62 14.23 -32.05
C ASP A 264 7.08 14.13 -31.53
N GLY A 265 7.97 13.54 -32.33
CA GLY A 265 9.39 13.35 -32.02
C GLY A 265 9.69 12.13 -31.13
N THR A 266 8.67 11.44 -30.64
CA THR A 266 8.85 10.13 -29.97
C THR A 266 9.13 9.03 -31.00
N TYR A 267 9.52 7.84 -30.57
CA TYR A 267 9.84 6.78 -31.53
C TYR A 267 9.37 5.40 -31.06
N ILE A 268 9.14 4.53 -32.01
CA ILE A 268 8.84 3.12 -31.80
C ILE A 268 10.14 2.35 -31.63
N SER A 269 10.16 1.48 -30.64
CA SER A 269 11.27 0.59 -30.31
C SER A 269 10.79 -0.81 -29.96
N ARG A 270 11.72 -1.70 -29.60
CA ARG A 270 11.42 -3.06 -29.11
C ARG A 270 12.29 -3.40 -27.91
N ILE A 271 11.65 -4.00 -26.91
CA ILE A 271 12.34 -4.59 -25.76
C ILE A 271 12.40 -6.11 -26.00
N ALA A 272 13.58 -6.59 -26.31
CA ALA A 272 13.83 -7.99 -26.64
C ALA A 272 14.13 -8.83 -25.39
N ASP A 273 13.77 -10.11 -25.42
CA ASP A 273 14.24 -11.08 -24.44
C ASP A 273 15.79 -11.15 -24.46
N PRO A 274 16.47 -11.06 -23.30
CA PRO A 274 17.93 -10.97 -23.27
C PRO A 274 18.66 -12.18 -23.89
N ASN A 275 18.11 -13.39 -23.76
CA ASN A 275 18.72 -14.59 -24.31
C ASN A 275 18.54 -14.65 -25.84
N THR A 276 17.34 -14.30 -26.29
CA THR A 276 17.02 -14.19 -27.72
C THR A 276 17.87 -13.11 -28.38
N SER A 277 17.97 -11.94 -27.77
CA SER A 277 18.81 -10.84 -28.22
C SER A 277 20.28 -11.26 -28.38
N ARG A 278 20.86 -11.88 -27.34
CA ARG A 278 22.25 -12.37 -27.36
C ARG A 278 22.48 -13.38 -28.45
N ARG A 279 21.55 -14.32 -28.66
CA ARG A 279 21.65 -15.35 -29.70
C ARG A 279 21.62 -14.74 -31.12
N LEU A 280 20.66 -13.82 -31.37
CA LEU A 280 20.47 -13.22 -32.70
C LEU A 280 21.58 -12.23 -33.04
N ARG A 281 22.11 -11.46 -32.07
CA ARG A 281 23.28 -10.59 -32.28
C ARG A 281 24.54 -11.41 -32.66
N ARG A 282 24.74 -12.57 -32.03
CA ARG A 282 25.82 -13.49 -32.44
C ARG A 282 25.64 -14.04 -33.87
N ALA A 283 24.39 -14.10 -34.37
CA ALA A 283 24.05 -14.46 -35.72
C ALA A 283 24.06 -13.26 -36.69
N GLY A 284 24.59 -12.09 -36.29
CA GLY A 284 24.73 -10.89 -37.10
C GLY A 284 23.45 -10.07 -37.29
N LYS A 285 22.39 -10.29 -36.50
CA LYS A 285 21.17 -9.47 -36.56
C LYS A 285 21.38 -8.12 -35.88
N SER A 286 20.85 -7.06 -36.48
CA SER A 286 20.82 -5.72 -35.88
C SER A 286 19.77 -5.60 -34.77
N GLY A 287 19.84 -4.56 -33.93
CA GLY A 287 18.88 -4.32 -32.88
C GLY A 287 17.44 -4.23 -33.39
N ALA A 288 17.21 -3.56 -34.51
CA ALA A 288 15.89 -3.40 -35.11
C ALA A 288 15.27 -4.71 -35.67
N ASP A 289 16.12 -5.69 -36.03
CA ASP A 289 15.69 -7.00 -36.55
C ASP A 289 15.42 -8.03 -35.45
N ILE A 290 15.73 -7.70 -34.21
CA ILE A 290 15.52 -8.61 -33.08
C ILE A 290 14.05 -8.51 -32.60
N PRO A 291 13.31 -9.64 -32.56
CA PRO A 291 11.93 -9.64 -32.10
C PRO A 291 11.86 -9.28 -30.61
N GLY A 292 10.80 -8.55 -30.23
CA GLY A 292 10.56 -8.13 -28.86
C GLY A 292 9.20 -7.49 -28.70
N ILE A 293 8.90 -7.03 -27.50
CA ILE A 293 7.70 -6.28 -27.19
C ILE A 293 7.84 -4.89 -27.79
N THR A 294 6.91 -4.52 -28.68
CA THR A 294 6.89 -3.18 -29.29
C THR A 294 6.48 -2.16 -28.24
N VAL A 295 7.26 -1.09 -28.14
CA VAL A 295 7.02 0.02 -27.21
C VAL A 295 7.24 1.35 -27.91
N ARG A 296 6.59 2.39 -27.43
CA ARG A 296 6.89 3.77 -27.76
C ARG A 296 7.85 4.32 -26.70
N VAL A 297 8.87 5.00 -27.16
CA VAL A 297 9.89 5.65 -26.31
C VAL A 297 9.68 7.16 -26.32
N ILE A 298 9.64 7.76 -25.14
CA ILE A 298 9.46 9.19 -24.92
C ILE A 298 10.69 9.67 -24.14
N GLU A 299 11.51 10.48 -24.79
CA GLU A 299 12.70 11.07 -24.15
C GLU A 299 12.44 12.53 -23.81
N TYR A 300 12.79 12.94 -22.60
CA TYR A 300 12.72 14.31 -22.15
C TYR A 300 13.80 14.61 -21.09
N SER A 301 14.16 15.87 -20.96
CA SER A 301 15.10 16.36 -19.95
C SER A 301 14.35 17.14 -18.86
N VAL A 302 14.78 16.95 -17.61
CA VAL A 302 14.32 17.77 -16.49
C VAL A 302 15.46 18.69 -16.09
N THR A 303 15.21 20.00 -16.19
CA THR A 303 16.14 21.05 -15.68
C THR A 303 15.71 21.43 -14.27
N THR A 304 16.63 21.38 -13.31
CA THR A 304 16.38 21.91 -11.96
C THR A 304 16.52 23.44 -11.96
N GLU A 305 15.60 24.14 -11.29
CA GLU A 305 15.60 25.64 -11.21
C GLU A 305 16.83 26.24 -10.50
N GLU A 306 17.68 25.46 -9.87
CA GLU A 306 18.84 25.92 -9.10
C GLU A 306 20.13 26.13 -9.91
N GLY A 307 20.04 26.27 -11.23
CA GLY A 307 21.17 26.82 -12.03
C GLY A 307 22.44 25.97 -12.12
N ASN A 308 22.46 24.77 -11.56
CA ASN A 308 23.51 23.78 -11.83
C ASN A 308 23.01 22.83 -12.92
N ASP A 309 23.59 22.97 -14.11
CA ASP A 309 23.31 22.21 -15.34
C ASP A 309 23.48 20.68 -15.20
N VAL A 310 22.63 20.03 -14.46
CA VAL A 310 22.46 18.57 -14.58
C VAL A 310 21.06 18.30 -15.08
N SER A 311 20.89 18.42 -16.39
CA SER A 311 19.71 17.88 -17.05
C SER A 311 19.79 16.36 -17.07
N GLU A 312 19.04 15.70 -16.19
CA GLU A 312 18.91 14.23 -16.29
C GLU A 312 17.99 13.90 -17.47
N LEU A 313 18.51 13.09 -18.41
CA LEU A 313 17.71 12.57 -19.52
C LEU A 313 16.87 11.40 -19.04
N PHE A 314 15.57 11.49 -19.20
CA PHE A 314 14.62 10.43 -18.94
C PHE A 314 14.19 9.79 -20.25
N ALA A 315 14.22 8.46 -20.30
CA ALA A 315 13.59 7.68 -21.36
C ALA A 315 12.45 6.87 -20.73
N LEU A 316 11.22 7.16 -21.13
CA LEU A 316 10.05 6.38 -20.72
C LEU A 316 9.66 5.43 -21.84
N VAL A 317 9.22 4.24 -21.48
CA VAL A 317 8.64 3.25 -22.39
C VAL A 317 7.19 3.00 -22.06
N THR A 318 6.35 2.91 -23.09
CA THR A 318 4.92 2.62 -22.96
C THR A 318 4.46 1.73 -24.12
N ASP A 319 3.44 0.92 -23.90
CA ASP A 319 2.73 0.15 -24.92
C ASP A 319 1.62 0.97 -25.62
N LEU A 320 1.32 2.18 -25.15
CA LEU A 320 0.44 3.13 -25.83
C LEU A 320 1.20 3.78 -26.99
N LEU A 321 1.11 3.14 -28.17
CA LEU A 321 1.93 3.49 -29.33
C LEU A 321 1.46 4.77 -30.03
N ASP A 322 0.18 5.11 -29.92
CA ASP A 322 -0.42 6.31 -30.55
C ASP A 322 -0.22 7.54 -29.65
N PRO A 323 0.50 8.59 -30.14
CA PRO A 323 0.60 9.88 -29.43
C PRO A 323 -0.74 10.55 -29.14
N GLY A 324 -1.78 10.26 -29.92
CA GLY A 324 -3.14 10.77 -29.70
C GLY A 324 -3.82 10.17 -28.47
N GLN A 325 -3.46 8.95 -28.06
CA GLN A 325 -3.96 8.33 -26.83
C GLN A 325 -3.25 8.88 -25.58
N LEU A 326 -1.93 9.05 -25.65
CA LEU A 326 -1.12 9.58 -24.54
C LEU A 326 -0.03 10.47 -25.14
N SER A 327 -0.16 11.79 -25.03
CA SER A 327 0.88 12.70 -25.54
C SER A 327 2.17 12.56 -24.72
N ALA A 328 3.31 12.96 -25.32
CA ALA A 328 4.60 12.97 -24.62
C ALA A 328 4.57 13.80 -23.34
N GLN A 329 3.88 14.94 -23.37
CA GLN A 329 3.71 15.82 -22.22
C GLN A 329 2.88 15.14 -21.10
N GLN A 330 1.76 14.50 -21.46
CA GLN A 330 0.95 13.77 -20.49
C GLN A 330 1.73 12.60 -19.88
N ALA A 331 2.53 11.88 -20.67
CA ALA A 331 3.37 10.80 -20.18
C ALA A 331 4.43 11.30 -19.18
N ALA A 332 5.11 12.40 -19.47
CA ALA A 332 6.09 13.00 -18.56
C ALA A 332 5.43 13.47 -17.25
N GLN A 333 4.27 14.11 -17.33
CA GLN A 333 3.50 14.54 -16.16
C GLN A 333 3.01 13.34 -15.33
N ALA A 334 2.48 12.29 -15.98
CA ALA A 334 2.02 11.08 -15.33
C ALA A 334 3.19 10.36 -14.62
N TYR A 335 4.34 10.26 -15.28
CA TYR A 335 5.52 9.67 -14.66
C TYR A 335 5.99 10.48 -13.45
N GLY A 336 5.89 11.80 -13.50
CA GLY A 336 6.14 12.67 -12.34
C GLY A 336 5.23 12.33 -11.15
N GLN A 337 3.97 11.94 -11.38
CA GLN A 337 3.07 11.50 -10.31
C GLN A 337 3.48 10.16 -9.65
N ARG A 338 4.36 9.37 -10.24
CA ARG A 338 4.95 8.18 -9.59
C ARG A 338 5.57 8.52 -8.23
N TRP A 339 6.11 9.74 -8.06
CA TRP A 339 6.66 10.22 -6.78
C TRP A 339 5.63 10.21 -5.65
N GLN A 340 4.35 10.10 -5.95
CA GLN A 340 3.31 9.99 -4.93
C GLN A 340 3.43 8.68 -4.12
N ILE A 341 3.94 7.58 -4.72
CA ILE A 341 4.19 6.36 -3.94
C ILE A 341 5.42 6.50 -3.03
N GLU A 342 6.46 7.23 -3.46
CA GLU A 342 7.59 7.58 -2.59
C GLU A 342 7.12 8.46 -1.43
N THR A 343 6.21 9.42 -1.69
CA THR A 343 5.56 10.22 -0.65
C THR A 343 4.73 9.32 0.29
N ALA A 344 4.00 8.33 -0.24
CA ALA A 344 3.27 7.36 0.57
C ALA A 344 4.19 6.57 1.51
N PHE A 345 5.36 6.15 1.02
CA PHE A 345 6.35 5.49 1.85
C PHE A 345 7.00 6.44 2.88
N ALA A 346 7.25 7.69 2.52
CA ALA A 346 7.70 8.71 3.47
C ALA A 346 6.67 8.96 4.57
N GLU A 347 5.37 8.96 4.26
CA GLU A 347 4.29 9.05 5.24
C GLU A 347 4.24 7.81 6.15
N LEU A 348 4.46 6.61 5.61
CA LEU A 348 4.60 5.39 6.39
C LEU A 348 5.81 5.45 7.33
N GLU A 349 6.98 5.85 6.82
CA GLU A 349 8.23 5.87 7.57
C GLU A 349 8.28 7.00 8.60
N THR A 350 8.06 8.22 8.18
CA THR A 350 8.17 9.40 9.04
C THR A 350 6.87 9.71 9.75
N GLY A 351 5.76 9.67 9.03
CA GLY A 351 4.44 10.00 9.52
C GLY A 351 3.93 9.00 10.56
N ILE A 352 4.02 7.72 10.32
CA ILE A 352 3.50 6.68 11.22
C ILE A 352 4.62 6.10 12.09
N ARG A 353 5.71 5.61 11.50
CA ARG A 353 6.80 4.94 12.20
C ARG A 353 7.62 5.91 13.06
N GLY A 354 7.67 7.20 12.72
CA GLY A 354 8.39 8.22 13.47
C GLY A 354 9.83 8.43 12.98
N GLY A 355 10.16 7.95 11.80
CA GLY A 355 11.43 8.15 11.10
C GLY A 355 12.17 6.85 10.77
N PRO A 356 13.13 6.90 9.83
CA PRO A 356 13.88 5.72 9.38
C PRO A 356 14.70 5.07 10.50
N ALA A 357 15.12 5.83 11.51
CA ALA A 357 15.87 5.33 12.67
C ALA A 357 15.00 4.53 13.66
N VAL A 358 13.67 4.58 13.55
CA VAL A 358 12.77 3.85 14.45
C VAL A 358 12.61 2.42 13.96
N VAL A 359 13.18 1.49 14.72
CA VAL A 359 13.09 0.06 14.46
C VAL A 359 11.78 -0.51 15.02
N LEU A 360 11.15 -1.46 14.33
CA LEU A 360 9.96 -2.18 14.83
C LEU A 360 10.27 -2.90 16.15
N ARG A 361 9.23 -3.25 16.91
CA ARG A 361 9.41 -3.77 18.29
C ARG A 361 9.69 -5.26 18.35
N SER A 362 9.23 -6.01 17.38
CA SER A 362 9.14 -7.46 17.45
C SER A 362 10.48 -8.12 17.11
N LYS A 363 10.84 -9.14 17.91
CA LYS A 363 12.10 -9.89 17.76
C LYS A 363 11.93 -11.24 17.07
N SER A 364 10.75 -11.52 16.51
CA SER A 364 10.48 -12.71 15.71
C SER A 364 9.91 -12.37 14.34
N PRO A 365 10.21 -13.14 13.30
CA PRO A 365 9.81 -12.85 11.92
C PRO A 365 8.31 -12.70 11.74
N ASP A 366 7.50 -13.57 12.33
CA ASP A 366 6.05 -13.51 12.20
C ASP A 366 5.46 -12.27 12.85
N MET A 367 6.01 -11.86 13.99
CA MET A 367 5.57 -10.64 14.66
C MET A 367 6.01 -9.38 13.91
N ILE A 368 7.15 -9.42 13.21
CA ILE A 368 7.57 -8.34 12.28
C ILE A 368 6.61 -8.23 11.12
N ARG A 369 6.29 -9.35 10.44
CA ARG A 369 5.28 -9.34 9.36
C ARG A 369 3.94 -8.81 9.86
N GLN A 370 3.51 -9.24 11.04
CA GLN A 370 2.26 -8.75 11.66
C GLN A 370 2.28 -7.24 11.89
N GLU A 371 3.40 -6.66 12.37
CA GLU A 371 3.55 -5.21 12.55
C GLU A 371 3.56 -4.47 11.21
N LEU A 372 4.23 -5.00 10.18
CA LEU A 372 4.26 -4.39 8.85
C LEU A 372 2.88 -4.36 8.19
N TYR A 373 2.14 -5.47 8.22
CA TYR A 373 0.79 -5.48 7.69
C TYR A 373 -0.17 -4.62 8.51
N ALA A 374 -0.01 -4.54 9.84
CA ALA A 374 -0.76 -3.60 10.66
C ALA A 374 -0.44 -2.13 10.31
N LEU A 375 0.82 -1.83 9.99
CA LEU A 375 1.25 -0.51 9.53
C LEU A 375 0.56 -0.14 8.21
N LEU A 376 0.57 -1.03 7.23
CA LEU A 376 -0.09 -0.83 5.93
C LEU A 376 -1.62 -0.70 6.08
N CYS A 377 -2.26 -1.51 6.91
CA CYS A 377 -3.68 -1.39 7.24
C CYS A 377 -4.01 -0.01 7.85
N THR A 378 -3.21 0.42 8.82
CA THR A 378 -3.41 1.72 9.48
C THR A 378 -3.22 2.88 8.50
N TYR A 379 -2.21 2.79 7.64
CA TYR A 379 -1.97 3.75 6.57
C TYR A 379 -3.18 3.85 5.62
N GLN A 380 -3.66 2.70 5.13
CA GLN A 380 -4.84 2.65 4.26
C GLN A 380 -6.07 3.29 4.93
N ALA A 381 -6.28 3.04 6.22
CA ALA A 381 -7.38 3.66 6.96
C ALA A 381 -7.25 5.19 7.01
N ILE A 382 -6.06 5.72 7.26
CA ILE A 382 -5.82 7.17 7.29
C ILE A 382 -6.07 7.76 5.90
N ARG A 383 -5.60 7.11 4.83
CA ARG A 383 -5.83 7.56 3.45
C ARG A 383 -7.30 7.56 3.06
N THR A 384 -8.03 6.51 3.44
CA THR A 384 -9.48 6.44 3.25
C THR A 384 -10.19 7.65 3.86
N LEU A 385 -9.79 8.05 5.07
CA LEU A 385 -10.36 9.24 5.71
C LEU A 385 -10.00 10.54 5.01
N ILE A 386 -8.75 10.68 4.60
CA ILE A 386 -8.29 11.86 3.87
C ILE A 386 -9.11 12.01 2.59
N CYS A 387 -9.27 10.93 1.83
CA CYS A 387 -10.06 10.97 0.60
C CYS A 387 -11.54 11.28 0.84
N HIS A 388 -12.14 10.71 1.90
CA HIS A 388 -13.52 11.04 2.26
C HIS A 388 -13.68 12.51 2.71
N ALA A 389 -12.75 13.02 3.49
CA ALA A 389 -12.78 14.43 3.90
C ALA A 389 -12.56 15.37 2.71
N ALA A 390 -11.67 15.03 1.79
CA ALA A 390 -11.43 15.79 0.57
C ALA A 390 -12.66 15.80 -0.33
N ALA A 391 -13.28 14.64 -0.54
CA ALA A 391 -14.49 14.52 -1.36
C ALA A 391 -15.66 15.32 -0.79
N ALA A 392 -15.84 15.35 0.54
CA ALA A 392 -16.89 16.13 1.19
C ALA A 392 -16.75 17.64 0.97
N GLU A 393 -15.51 18.13 0.78
CA GLU A 393 -15.19 19.54 0.57
C GLU A 393 -14.88 19.87 -0.91
N GLY A 394 -14.98 18.88 -1.82
CA GLY A 394 -14.63 19.06 -3.24
C GLY A 394 -13.14 19.38 -3.46
N LEU A 395 -12.26 18.87 -2.60
CA LEU A 395 -10.83 19.12 -2.63
C LEU A 395 -10.05 17.93 -3.18
N ASP A 396 -8.86 18.22 -3.70
CA ASP A 396 -7.86 17.19 -3.96
C ASP A 396 -7.32 16.61 -2.63
N PRO A 397 -7.24 15.29 -2.46
CA PRO A 397 -6.70 14.65 -1.27
C PRO A 397 -5.28 15.12 -0.88
N ASP A 398 -4.47 15.55 -1.84
CA ASP A 398 -3.12 16.07 -1.62
C ASP A 398 -3.09 17.40 -0.83
N ARG A 399 -4.19 18.12 -0.76
CA ARG A 399 -4.34 19.33 0.04
C ARG A 399 -4.54 19.05 1.53
N ILE A 400 -4.80 17.79 1.92
CA ILE A 400 -5.01 17.38 3.31
C ILE A 400 -3.73 16.79 3.87
N SER A 401 -3.20 17.39 4.93
CA SER A 401 -1.98 16.93 5.59
C SER A 401 -2.18 15.57 6.27
N PHE A 402 -1.41 14.58 5.85
CA PHE A 402 -1.37 13.24 6.46
C PHE A 402 -1.05 13.30 7.97
N THR A 403 -0.05 14.10 8.36
CA THR A 403 0.34 14.25 9.77
C THR A 403 -0.80 14.79 10.63
N ARG A 404 -1.49 15.83 10.15
CA ARG A 404 -2.66 16.40 10.87
C ARG A 404 -3.81 15.40 10.96
N ALA A 405 -4.07 14.65 9.88
CA ALA A 405 -5.08 13.59 9.88
C ALA A 405 -4.76 12.51 10.92
N LYS A 406 -3.50 12.03 10.94
CA LYS A 406 -3.02 11.06 11.94
C LYS A 406 -3.15 11.60 13.37
N GLU A 407 -2.76 12.83 13.63
CA GLU A 407 -2.86 13.47 14.94
C GLU A 407 -4.32 13.61 15.40
N ALA A 408 -5.21 14.02 14.48
CA ALA A 408 -6.64 14.09 14.76
C ALA A 408 -7.23 12.72 15.10
N ILE A 409 -6.78 11.66 14.43
CA ILE A 409 -7.13 10.28 14.74
C ILE A 409 -6.61 9.92 16.15
N ALA A 410 -5.34 10.15 16.44
CA ALA A 410 -4.72 9.80 17.71
C ALA A 410 -5.36 10.55 18.90
N ALA A 411 -5.67 11.83 18.73
CA ALA A 411 -6.31 12.65 19.77
C ALA A 411 -7.73 12.15 20.14
N ARG A 412 -8.42 11.54 19.18
CA ARG A 412 -9.81 11.10 19.35
C ARG A 412 -9.98 9.62 19.68
N VAL A 413 -8.90 8.82 19.61
CA VAL A 413 -8.93 7.40 20.04
C VAL A 413 -9.38 7.25 21.50
N SER A 414 -9.09 8.22 22.34
CA SER A 414 -9.51 8.22 23.75
C SER A 414 -10.90 8.82 23.98
N ASP A 415 -11.57 9.35 22.95
CA ASP A 415 -12.89 9.97 23.10
C ASP A 415 -13.99 8.91 23.07
N ALA A 416 -14.63 8.67 24.21
CA ALA A 416 -15.66 7.64 24.38
C ALA A 416 -16.88 7.85 23.46
N ALA A 417 -17.12 9.08 23.00
CA ALA A 417 -18.20 9.41 22.07
C ALA A 417 -17.95 8.89 20.64
N ALA A 418 -16.71 8.57 20.29
CA ALA A 418 -16.35 8.09 18.96
C ALA A 418 -16.79 6.63 18.67
N PHE A 419 -17.26 5.91 19.67
CA PHE A 419 -17.58 4.47 19.61
C PHE A 419 -19.05 4.11 19.67
N SER A 420 -19.94 5.06 19.93
CA SER A 420 -21.37 4.76 19.91
C SER A 420 -21.82 4.57 18.46
N PRO A 421 -22.34 3.39 18.08
CA PRO A 421 -23.12 3.31 16.85
C PRO A 421 -24.28 4.30 16.97
N PRO A 422 -24.75 4.89 15.86
CA PRO A 422 -25.94 5.69 15.90
C PRO A 422 -27.06 4.85 16.54
N LEU A 423 -27.72 5.38 17.56
CA LEU A 423 -28.91 4.80 18.17
C LEU A 423 -30.04 4.83 17.12
N THR A 424 -30.04 3.90 16.19
CA THR A 424 -31.24 3.52 15.48
C THR A 424 -31.93 2.50 16.34
N SER A 425 -32.80 2.95 17.23
CA SER A 425 -33.81 2.12 17.85
C SER A 425 -34.72 1.60 16.72
N PRO A 426 -34.86 0.28 16.52
CA PRO A 426 -35.97 -0.21 15.73
C PRO A 426 -37.23 0.07 16.59
N THR A 427 -38.09 0.95 16.13
CA THR A 427 -39.46 1.04 16.60
C THR A 427 -40.16 -0.27 16.21
N PHE A 428 -40.24 -1.17 17.17
CA PHE A 428 -41.20 -2.28 17.07
C PHE A 428 -42.60 -1.69 17.21
N THR A 429 -43.29 -1.51 16.11
CA THR A 429 -44.74 -1.35 16.12
C THR A 429 -45.37 -2.72 16.32
N THR A 430 -45.86 -2.98 17.52
CA THR A 430 -46.80 -4.07 17.78
C THR A 430 -48.13 -3.75 17.11
N THR A 431 -48.53 -4.59 16.18
CA THR A 431 -49.93 -4.85 15.82
C THR A 431 -50.19 -6.31 16.04
#